data_bc69d434a6c27494bdf5dde85beeb07c
#
_entry.id   bc69d434a6c27494bdf5dde85beeb07c
#
_cell.length_a   1.000
_cell.length_b   1.000
_cell.length_c   1.000
_cell.angle_alpha   90.00
_cell.angle_beta   90.00
_cell.angle_gamma   90.00
#
_symmetry.space_group_name_H-M   'P 1'
#
loop_
_entity.id
_entity.type
_entity.pdbx_description
1 polymer ?
#
loop_
_entity_poly.entity_id
_entity_poly.type
_entity_poly.pdbx_seq_one_letter_code
_entity_poly.pdbx_strand_id
1 'polypeptide(L)'
;YSADDYRNRVFSDKTEPGSTMKPFTMLLALDKGLINATDDEVIDVTKSIGHIPPDGKYFEITIQKILEKSHNLGTVNISERIEKEDYYLTWKKLGFGESLGIMPRTENPGVLKHYSSWGLADKRTLSYGYGPMNLNLAQLARAYLVFANNGALPSLKIFKDLNNIKNPQQVFSPKSTKRIAEILDSVASNEGSGYRAVIDGYSVAGKTGTAEMVVEGNYDKKGAQRTYFVGFSPAKNPKYIMAVRLDHPKKCFVYRRPELKRRCEGSNSASIAFQKAMKRILINDPEMNSILES
;
A
#
# COMPACT_ATOMS: atom_id res chain seq x y z
N TYR A 1 -28.46 -6.40 15.74
CA TYR A 1 -27.65 -5.68 14.76
C TYR A 1 -27.75 -4.20 15.03
N SER A 2 -26.62 -3.51 15.18
CA SER A 2 -26.57 -2.04 15.32
C SER A 2 -26.59 -1.37 13.94
N ALA A 3 -26.92 -0.08 13.88
CA ALA A 3 -26.83 0.68 12.62
C ALA A 3 -25.42 0.64 12.00
N ASP A 4 -24.38 0.44 12.82
CA ASP A 4 -22.99 0.28 12.41
C ASP A 4 -22.73 -1.03 11.64
N ASP A 5 -23.55 -2.07 11.83
CA ASP A 5 -23.38 -3.36 11.16
C ASP A 5 -23.74 -3.30 9.66
N TYR A 6 -24.55 -2.31 9.26
CA TYR A 6 -24.97 -2.10 7.86
C TYR A 6 -24.05 -1.11 7.09
N ARG A 7 -23.06 -0.53 7.74
CA ARG A 7 -22.17 0.44 7.13
C ARG A 7 -21.17 -0.25 6.19
N ASN A 8 -21.04 0.25 4.97
CA ASN A 8 -20.01 -0.22 4.05
C ASN A 8 -18.64 0.34 4.45
N ARG A 9 -17.93 -0.37 5.30
CA ARG A 9 -16.66 0.04 5.90
C ARG A 9 -15.54 0.27 4.88
N VAL A 10 -15.67 -0.27 3.67
CA VAL A 10 -14.70 -0.05 2.59
C VAL A 10 -14.67 1.42 2.18
N PHE A 11 -15.81 2.09 2.18
CA PHE A 11 -15.96 3.48 1.77
C PHE A 11 -16.08 4.46 2.95
N SER A 12 -16.62 4.00 4.09
CA SER A 12 -16.93 4.89 5.22
C SER A 12 -15.80 5.06 6.22
N ASP A 13 -14.95 4.04 6.40
CA ASP A 13 -13.89 4.07 7.40
C ASP A 13 -12.60 4.66 6.82
N LYS A 14 -12.18 5.79 7.35
CA LYS A 14 -10.87 6.37 7.03
C LYS A 14 -9.82 5.97 8.05
N THR A 15 -8.65 5.63 7.58
CA THR A 15 -7.56 5.11 8.42
C THR A 15 -6.21 5.50 7.83
N GLU A 16 -5.18 5.50 8.65
CA GLU A 16 -3.80 5.57 8.19
C GLU A 16 -3.45 4.31 7.40
N PRO A 17 -3.01 4.43 6.14
CA PRO A 17 -2.73 3.28 5.27
C PRO A 17 -1.42 2.57 5.62
N GLY A 18 -0.56 3.18 6.43
CA GLY A 18 0.73 2.63 6.83
C GLY A 18 1.64 2.31 5.64
N SER A 19 2.48 1.31 5.80
CA SER A 19 3.51 0.94 4.82
C SER A 19 3.01 0.60 3.41
N THR A 20 1.70 0.53 3.17
CA THR A 20 1.15 0.40 1.82
C THR A 20 1.39 1.65 0.96
N MET A 21 1.80 2.77 1.56
CA MET A 21 2.16 4.02 0.87
C MET A 21 3.60 4.06 0.36
N LYS A 22 4.50 3.24 0.88
CA LYS A 22 5.92 3.24 0.50
C LYS A 22 6.18 3.08 -1.01
N PRO A 23 5.44 2.22 -1.73
CA PRO A 23 5.59 2.13 -3.18
C PRO A 23 5.36 3.46 -3.90
N PHE A 24 4.40 4.26 -3.46
CA PHE A 24 4.13 5.57 -4.06
C PHE A 24 5.22 6.59 -3.74
N THR A 25 5.81 6.55 -2.55
CA THR A 25 6.97 7.37 -2.20
C THR A 25 8.17 7.05 -3.10
N MET A 26 8.49 5.75 -3.29
CA MET A 26 9.55 5.33 -4.19
C MET A 26 9.23 5.69 -5.65
N LEU A 27 7.99 5.50 -6.07
CA LEU A 27 7.55 5.83 -7.42
C LEU A 27 7.65 7.33 -7.69
N LEU A 28 7.26 8.19 -6.75
CA LEU A 28 7.39 9.64 -6.86
C LEU A 28 8.87 10.07 -6.95
N ALA A 29 9.72 9.51 -6.09
CA ALA A 29 11.15 9.80 -6.12
C ALA A 29 11.81 9.38 -7.44
N LEU A 30 11.47 8.19 -7.94
CA LEU A 30 11.97 7.67 -9.21
C LEU A 30 11.46 8.50 -10.40
N ASP A 31 10.20 8.86 -10.41
CA ASP A 31 9.58 9.62 -11.48
C ASP A 31 10.13 11.06 -11.58
N LYS A 32 10.59 11.60 -10.47
CA LYS A 32 11.29 12.89 -10.39
C LYS A 32 12.80 12.80 -10.60
N GLY A 33 13.36 11.62 -10.83
CA GLY A 33 14.79 11.42 -11.01
C GLY A 33 15.62 11.63 -9.75
N LEU A 34 15.02 11.55 -8.56
CA LEU A 34 15.70 11.68 -7.27
C LEU A 34 16.37 10.39 -6.81
N ILE A 35 16.00 9.27 -7.43
CA ILE A 35 16.58 7.93 -7.29
C ILE A 35 16.56 7.24 -8.65
N ASN A 36 17.38 6.21 -8.83
CA ASN A 36 17.42 5.40 -10.06
C ASN A 36 16.72 4.05 -9.88
N ALA A 37 16.53 3.59 -8.65
CA ALA A 37 15.98 2.29 -8.28
C ALA A 37 16.68 1.11 -9.00
N THR A 38 18.00 1.23 -9.19
CA THR A 38 18.89 0.20 -9.69
C THR A 38 19.36 -0.70 -8.55
N ASP A 39 19.91 -1.87 -8.87
CA ASP A 39 20.33 -2.84 -7.85
C ASP A 39 21.60 -2.40 -7.10
N ASP A 40 22.36 -1.50 -7.69
CA ASP A 40 23.60 -0.90 -7.13
C ASP A 40 23.35 0.42 -6.39
N GLU A 41 22.17 1.03 -6.49
CA GLU A 41 21.83 2.20 -5.69
C GLU A 41 21.52 1.83 -4.24
N VAL A 42 22.41 2.19 -3.34
CA VAL A 42 22.29 1.94 -1.91
C VAL A 42 22.05 3.21 -1.11
N ILE A 43 21.31 3.07 -0.02
CA ILE A 43 20.95 4.13 0.92
C ILE A 43 21.57 3.80 2.27
N ASP A 44 22.37 4.72 2.81
CA ASP A 44 22.90 4.63 4.17
C ASP A 44 21.75 4.74 5.19
N VAL A 45 21.66 3.75 6.06
CA VAL A 45 20.64 3.67 7.13
C VAL A 45 21.28 3.50 8.51
N THR A 46 22.52 3.99 8.68
CA THR A 46 23.26 3.92 9.95
C THR A 46 22.90 5.03 10.92
N LYS A 47 22.31 6.13 10.45
CA LYS A 47 22.00 7.31 11.26
C LYS A 47 20.49 7.54 11.36
N SER A 48 20.03 7.87 12.56
CA SER A 48 18.62 8.24 12.79
C SER A 48 18.22 9.46 11.97
N ILE A 49 16.98 9.45 11.47
CA ILE A 49 16.35 10.61 10.84
C ILE A 49 15.10 10.97 11.65
N GLY A 50 15.16 12.09 12.36
CA GLY A 50 14.11 12.47 13.32
C GLY A 50 14.00 11.43 14.44
N HIS A 51 12.80 10.90 14.64
CA HIS A 51 12.51 9.89 15.66
C HIS A 51 12.66 8.43 15.17
N ILE A 52 13.14 8.24 13.93
CA ILE A 52 13.30 6.91 13.34
C ILE A 52 14.74 6.46 13.46
N PRO A 53 15.05 5.52 14.37
CA PRO A 53 16.40 5.01 14.56
C PRO A 53 16.75 3.95 13.50
N PRO A 54 18.05 3.65 13.33
CA PRO A 54 18.51 2.43 12.66
C PRO A 54 17.91 1.19 13.31
N ASP A 55 17.60 0.17 12.50
CA ASP A 55 17.11 -1.11 13.02
C ASP A 55 18.25 -2.08 13.40
N GLY A 56 19.51 -1.68 13.15
CA GLY A 56 20.71 -2.45 13.44
C GLY A 56 20.92 -3.68 12.54
N LYS A 57 20.05 -3.89 11.54
CA LYS A 57 20.14 -5.04 10.62
C LYS A 57 20.88 -4.71 9.33
N TYR A 58 20.80 -3.45 8.91
CA TYR A 58 21.38 -2.96 7.66
C TYR A 58 22.26 -1.74 7.93
N PHE A 59 23.41 -1.66 7.27
CA PHE A 59 24.21 -0.45 7.17
C PHE A 59 23.80 0.35 5.92
N GLU A 60 23.61 -0.37 4.82
CA GLU A 60 23.14 0.13 3.54
C GLU A 60 22.01 -0.73 3.03
N ILE A 61 21.09 -0.16 2.28
CA ILE A 61 19.90 -0.87 1.77
C ILE A 61 19.51 -0.34 0.40
N THR A 62 19.20 -1.25 -0.54
CA THR A 62 18.70 -0.88 -1.88
C THR A 62 17.24 -0.48 -1.85
N ILE A 63 16.77 0.23 -2.90
CA ILE A 63 15.34 0.60 -3.05
C ILE A 63 14.46 -0.65 -3.07
N GLN A 64 14.89 -1.70 -3.75
CA GLN A 64 14.19 -2.99 -3.75
C GLN A 64 14.07 -3.53 -2.32
N LYS A 65 15.16 -3.56 -1.58
CA LYS A 65 15.19 -4.10 -0.22
C LYS A 65 14.37 -3.26 0.77
N ILE A 66 14.31 -1.93 0.57
CA ILE A 66 13.42 -1.03 1.33
C ILE A 66 11.96 -1.48 1.20
N LEU A 67 11.50 -1.80 -0.01
CA LEU A 67 10.13 -2.25 -0.25
C LEU A 67 9.90 -3.69 0.21
N GLU A 68 10.82 -4.62 -0.07
CA GLU A 68 10.75 -6.02 0.34
C GLU A 68 10.65 -6.19 1.86
N LYS A 69 11.50 -5.49 2.60
CA LYS A 69 11.57 -5.55 4.07
C LYS A 69 10.70 -4.50 4.75
N SER A 70 10.05 -3.65 3.96
CA SER A 70 9.22 -2.55 4.48
C SER A 70 9.99 -1.61 5.42
N HIS A 71 11.23 -1.26 5.06
CA HIS A 71 12.17 -0.54 5.92
C HIS A 71 11.79 0.93 6.06
N ASN A 72 11.52 1.38 7.31
CA ASN A 72 11.05 2.75 7.56
C ASN A 72 12.14 3.80 7.33
N LEU A 73 13.32 3.60 7.92
CA LEU A 73 14.40 4.59 7.84
C LEU A 73 14.87 4.81 6.40
N GLY A 74 15.00 3.74 5.60
CA GLY A 74 15.31 3.86 4.17
C GLY A 74 14.24 4.64 3.41
N THR A 75 12.95 4.42 3.74
CA THR A 75 11.86 5.19 3.12
C THR A 75 11.94 6.67 3.48
N VAL A 76 12.22 6.99 4.75
CA VAL A 76 12.35 8.38 5.20
C VAL A 76 13.57 9.05 4.58
N ASN A 77 14.69 8.34 4.44
CA ASN A 77 15.87 8.87 3.74
C ASN A 77 15.54 9.32 2.32
N ILE A 78 14.82 8.50 1.56
CA ILE A 78 14.34 8.88 0.22
C ILE A 78 13.36 10.05 0.31
N SER A 79 12.48 10.07 1.30
CA SER A 79 11.51 11.15 1.52
C SER A 79 12.17 12.51 1.74
N GLU A 80 13.36 12.55 2.35
CA GLU A 80 14.08 13.83 2.55
C GLU A 80 14.42 14.53 1.23
N ARG A 81 14.52 13.77 0.13
CA ARG A 81 14.83 14.28 -1.22
C ARG A 81 13.59 14.84 -1.95
N ILE A 82 12.37 14.57 -1.45
CA ILE A 82 11.09 14.94 -2.09
C ILE A 82 10.55 16.19 -1.42
N GLU A 83 10.11 17.17 -2.20
CA GLU A 83 9.48 18.37 -1.68
C GLU A 83 8.04 18.09 -1.16
N LYS A 84 7.61 18.83 -0.12
CA LYS A 84 6.26 18.69 0.46
C LYS A 84 5.15 18.92 -0.56
N GLU A 85 5.34 19.91 -1.43
CA GLU A 85 4.39 20.25 -2.49
C GLU A 85 4.25 19.10 -3.50
N ASP A 86 5.35 18.46 -3.88
CA ASP A 86 5.33 17.32 -4.79
C ASP A 86 4.55 16.14 -4.25
N TYR A 87 4.72 15.84 -2.95
CA TYR A 87 3.89 14.86 -2.26
C TYR A 87 2.41 15.23 -2.34
N TYR A 88 2.08 16.46 -1.94
CA TYR A 88 0.69 16.91 -1.89
C TYR A 88 0.01 16.85 -3.26
N LEU A 89 0.65 17.41 -4.28
CA LEU A 89 0.10 17.45 -5.63
C LEU A 89 -0.07 16.04 -6.21
N THR A 90 0.88 15.13 -5.95
CA THR A 90 0.80 13.75 -6.40
C THR A 90 -0.30 12.98 -5.68
N TRP A 91 -0.40 13.12 -4.35
CA TRP A 91 -1.46 12.49 -3.56
C TRP A 91 -2.85 13.01 -3.94
N LYS A 92 -2.98 14.29 -4.28
CA LYS A 92 -4.22 14.85 -4.86
C LYS A 92 -4.57 14.22 -6.20
N LYS A 93 -3.60 14.05 -7.10
CA LYS A 93 -3.82 13.33 -8.38
C LYS A 93 -4.28 11.88 -8.16
N LEU A 94 -3.80 11.21 -7.12
CA LEU A 94 -4.28 9.87 -6.73
C LEU A 94 -5.70 9.89 -6.14
N GLY A 95 -6.27 11.07 -5.85
CA GLY A 95 -7.62 11.27 -5.31
C GLY A 95 -7.69 11.20 -3.79
N PHE A 96 -6.55 11.35 -3.09
CA PHE A 96 -6.54 11.34 -1.63
C PHE A 96 -7.12 12.64 -1.07
N GLY A 97 -7.97 12.51 -0.05
CA GLY A 97 -8.72 13.61 0.54
C GLY A 97 -9.90 14.08 -0.32
N GLU A 98 -10.30 13.29 -1.32
CA GLU A 98 -11.45 13.56 -2.20
C GLU A 98 -12.38 12.35 -2.29
N SER A 99 -13.67 12.61 -2.49
CA SER A 99 -14.64 11.55 -2.76
C SER A 99 -14.36 10.90 -4.11
N LEU A 100 -14.46 9.57 -4.17
CA LEU A 100 -14.40 8.81 -5.42
C LEU A 100 -15.68 8.99 -6.26
N GLY A 101 -16.76 9.50 -5.65
CA GLY A 101 -18.05 9.70 -6.30
C GLY A 101 -18.82 8.40 -6.56
N ILE A 102 -18.44 7.31 -5.91
CA ILE A 102 -19.01 5.97 -6.11
C ILE A 102 -20.18 5.72 -5.17
N MET A 103 -20.04 6.15 -3.91
CA MET A 103 -21.03 5.96 -2.85
C MET A 103 -21.32 7.32 -2.17
N PRO A 104 -21.92 8.29 -2.87
CA PRO A 104 -21.92 9.72 -2.47
C PRO A 104 -22.55 9.99 -1.09
N ARG A 105 -23.44 9.11 -0.58
CA ARG A 105 -24.09 9.30 0.73
C ARG A 105 -23.31 8.69 1.90
N THR A 106 -22.42 7.73 1.65
CA THR A 106 -21.76 6.94 2.70
C THR A 106 -20.25 6.99 2.60
N GLU A 107 -19.73 7.58 1.54
CA GLU A 107 -18.31 7.67 1.29
C GLU A 107 -17.67 8.76 2.16
N ASN A 108 -16.62 8.38 2.88
CA ASN A 108 -15.75 9.32 3.57
C ASN A 108 -14.58 9.69 2.65
N PRO A 109 -14.39 10.97 2.30
CA PRO A 109 -13.32 11.38 1.39
C PRO A 109 -11.91 11.19 1.96
N GLY A 110 -11.80 10.74 3.20
CA GLY A 110 -10.51 10.69 3.88
C GLY A 110 -10.03 12.08 4.30
N VAL A 111 -8.74 12.20 4.53
CA VAL A 111 -8.07 13.46 4.86
C VAL A 111 -6.74 13.51 4.12
N LEU A 112 -6.43 14.64 3.52
CA LEU A 112 -5.10 15.04 3.12
C LEU A 112 -4.93 16.52 3.48
N LYS A 113 -4.24 16.82 4.57
CA LYS A 113 -3.98 18.21 4.96
C LYS A 113 -3.13 18.90 3.91
N HIS A 114 -3.32 20.20 3.72
CA HIS A 114 -2.52 20.97 2.78
C HIS A 114 -1.04 21.03 3.23
N TYR A 115 -0.11 20.92 2.30
CA TYR A 115 1.33 20.80 2.58
C TYR A 115 1.93 22.00 3.33
N SER A 116 1.32 23.19 3.22
CA SER A 116 1.76 24.38 3.95
C SER A 116 1.64 24.22 5.48
N SER A 117 0.79 23.30 5.94
CA SER A 117 0.62 23.00 7.36
C SER A 117 1.58 21.92 7.88
N TRP A 118 2.39 21.29 7.00
CA TRP A 118 3.25 20.18 7.40
C TRP A 118 4.57 20.64 7.99
N GLY A 119 4.90 20.12 9.18
CA GLY A 119 6.26 20.12 9.70
C GLY A 119 7.14 19.08 8.99
N LEU A 120 8.41 18.97 9.39
CA LEU A 120 9.31 17.92 8.89
C LEU A 120 8.82 16.52 9.34
N ALA A 121 8.30 16.41 10.56
CA ALA A 121 7.77 15.16 11.08
C ALA A 121 6.58 14.67 10.24
N ASP A 122 5.69 15.58 9.81
CA ASP A 122 4.54 15.25 8.97
C ASP A 122 4.98 14.69 7.61
N LYS A 123 5.96 15.33 6.96
CA LYS A 123 6.52 14.85 5.68
C LYS A 123 7.12 13.45 5.82
N ARG A 124 7.90 13.23 6.88
CA ARG A 124 8.53 11.94 7.17
C ARG A 124 7.51 10.84 7.41
N THR A 125 6.52 11.08 8.26
CA THR A 125 5.47 10.10 8.57
C THR A 125 4.57 9.82 7.38
N LEU A 126 4.25 10.83 6.58
CA LEU A 126 3.49 10.68 5.34
C LEU A 126 4.16 9.71 4.36
N SER A 127 5.48 9.69 4.29
CA SER A 127 6.22 8.84 3.35
C SER A 127 5.95 7.35 3.53
N TYR A 128 5.56 6.93 4.72
CA TYR A 128 5.20 5.55 5.03
C TYR A 128 3.76 5.40 5.55
N GLY A 129 2.90 6.40 5.26
CA GLY A 129 1.45 6.30 5.37
C GLY A 129 0.85 6.67 6.71
N TYR A 130 1.48 7.59 7.44
CA TYR A 130 0.96 8.13 8.71
C TYR A 130 0.86 9.65 8.67
N GLY A 131 0.34 10.24 9.73
CA GLY A 131 0.35 11.67 9.97
C GLY A 131 -0.76 12.43 9.26
N PRO A 132 -0.46 13.38 8.32
CA PRO A 132 -1.44 14.33 7.80
C PRO A 132 -2.43 13.74 6.79
N MET A 133 -2.53 12.41 6.68
CA MET A 133 -3.43 11.73 5.75
C MET A 133 -4.17 10.55 6.38
N ASN A 134 -5.42 10.37 5.95
CA ASN A 134 -6.22 9.17 6.20
C ASN A 134 -7.01 8.82 4.94
N LEU A 135 -7.09 7.54 4.62
CA LEU A 135 -7.74 7.03 3.42
C LEU A 135 -8.83 6.02 3.78
N ASN A 136 -9.87 5.94 2.97
CA ASN A 136 -10.72 4.78 2.95
C ASN A 136 -10.08 3.65 2.12
N LEU A 137 -10.56 2.41 2.30
CA LEU A 137 -9.94 1.26 1.64
C LEU A 137 -10.12 1.29 0.10
N ALA A 138 -11.22 1.87 -0.37
CA ALA A 138 -11.47 2.01 -1.81
C ALA A 138 -10.50 3.02 -2.47
N GLN A 139 -10.19 4.14 -1.80
CA GLN A 139 -9.16 5.08 -2.27
C GLN A 139 -7.80 4.40 -2.38
N LEU A 140 -7.43 3.60 -1.37
CA LEU A 140 -6.16 2.87 -1.39
C LEU A 140 -6.13 1.85 -2.54
N ALA A 141 -7.19 1.06 -2.73
CA ALA A 141 -7.29 0.11 -3.85
C ALA A 141 -7.21 0.83 -5.21
N ARG A 142 -7.93 1.96 -5.35
CA ARG A 142 -7.91 2.77 -6.57
C ARG A 142 -6.51 3.30 -6.89
N ALA A 143 -5.77 3.77 -5.89
CA ALA A 143 -4.42 4.29 -6.11
C ALA A 143 -3.49 3.21 -6.71
N TYR A 144 -3.63 1.95 -6.31
CA TYR A 144 -2.84 0.85 -6.88
C TYR A 144 -3.16 0.55 -8.35
N LEU A 145 -4.25 1.09 -8.91
CA LEU A 145 -4.55 0.98 -10.35
C LEU A 145 -3.45 1.61 -11.22
N VAL A 146 -2.67 2.54 -10.73
CA VAL A 146 -1.54 3.10 -11.48
C VAL A 146 -0.55 2.01 -11.90
N PHE A 147 -0.32 1.00 -11.05
CA PHE A 147 0.59 -0.12 -11.36
C PHE A 147 0.03 -1.04 -12.46
N ALA A 148 -1.30 -1.15 -12.56
CA ALA A 148 -1.96 -1.93 -13.61
C ALA A 148 -2.14 -1.16 -14.93
N ASN A 149 -2.01 0.17 -14.91
CA ASN A 149 -2.34 1.04 -16.03
C ASN A 149 -1.17 1.95 -16.44
N ASN A 150 0.07 1.46 -16.33
CA ASN A 150 1.29 2.18 -16.74
C ASN A 150 1.38 3.62 -16.20
N GLY A 151 1.03 3.80 -14.93
CA GLY A 151 1.05 5.10 -14.25
C GLY A 151 -0.20 5.94 -14.42
N ALA A 152 -1.16 5.50 -15.23
CA ALA A 152 -2.44 6.18 -15.39
C ALA A 152 -3.47 5.72 -14.36
N LEU A 153 -4.31 6.64 -13.91
CA LEU A 153 -5.39 6.39 -12.96
C LEU A 153 -6.74 6.44 -13.67
N PRO A 154 -7.40 5.29 -13.90
CA PRO A 154 -8.69 5.25 -14.56
C PRO A 154 -9.83 5.72 -13.63
N SER A 155 -10.94 6.13 -14.24
CA SER A 155 -12.19 6.33 -13.54
C SER A 155 -12.78 4.99 -13.09
N LEU A 156 -13.29 4.94 -11.87
CA LEU A 156 -13.97 3.75 -11.35
C LEU A 156 -15.41 3.69 -11.83
N LYS A 157 -15.90 2.47 -12.05
CA LYS A 157 -17.31 2.16 -12.31
C LYS A 157 -17.77 1.08 -11.36
N ILE A 158 -18.97 1.26 -10.78
CA ILE A 158 -19.68 0.17 -10.07
C ILE A 158 -20.66 -0.52 -11.02
N PHE A 159 -21.29 0.24 -11.92
CA PHE A 159 -22.25 -0.29 -12.87
C PHE A 159 -21.66 -0.29 -14.28
N LYS A 160 -21.87 -1.38 -15.04
CA LYS A 160 -21.35 -1.56 -16.40
C LYS A 160 -21.85 -0.49 -17.38
N ASP A 161 -23.07 -0.03 -17.20
CA ASP A 161 -23.78 0.83 -18.15
C ASP A 161 -23.60 2.33 -17.92
N LEU A 162 -22.73 2.75 -16.98
CA LEU A 162 -22.42 4.15 -16.78
C LEU A 162 -21.47 4.67 -17.87
N ASN A 163 -22.02 5.51 -18.76
CA ASN A 163 -21.32 6.06 -19.94
C ASN A 163 -20.36 7.24 -19.64
N ASN A 164 -20.34 7.76 -18.42
CA ASN A 164 -19.49 8.89 -18.05
C ASN A 164 -18.07 8.46 -17.66
N ILE A 165 -17.32 7.92 -18.62
CA ILE A 165 -15.90 7.59 -18.40
C ILE A 165 -15.07 8.82 -18.73
N LYS A 166 -14.42 9.40 -17.71
CA LYS A 166 -13.33 10.35 -17.95
C LYS A 166 -12.11 9.59 -18.47
N ASN A 167 -11.36 10.22 -19.36
CA ASN A 167 -10.07 9.66 -19.78
C ASN A 167 -9.18 9.40 -18.56
N PRO A 168 -8.39 8.30 -18.56
CA PRO A 168 -7.44 8.03 -17.50
C PRO A 168 -6.49 9.21 -17.32
N GLN A 169 -6.25 9.60 -16.06
CA GLN A 169 -5.29 10.66 -15.74
C GLN A 169 -3.91 10.05 -15.57
N GLN A 170 -2.92 10.49 -16.35
CA GLN A 170 -1.52 10.12 -16.12
C GLN A 170 -1.02 10.78 -14.84
N VAL A 171 -0.59 9.95 -13.87
CA VAL A 171 -0.05 10.38 -12.57
C VAL A 171 1.46 10.21 -12.54
N PHE A 172 1.96 9.08 -13.06
CA PHE A 172 3.37 8.72 -13.10
C PHE A 172 3.77 8.27 -14.50
N SER A 173 5.06 8.31 -14.82
CA SER A 173 5.56 7.78 -16.09
C SER A 173 5.41 6.24 -16.16
N PRO A 174 5.18 5.68 -17.34
CA PRO A 174 5.14 4.23 -17.53
C PRO A 174 6.43 3.54 -17.09
N LYS A 175 7.59 4.15 -17.37
CA LYS A 175 8.92 3.60 -17.03
C LYS A 175 9.10 3.43 -15.53
N SER A 176 8.86 4.49 -14.76
CA SER A 176 8.97 4.47 -13.30
C SER A 176 7.97 3.50 -12.68
N THR A 177 6.74 3.50 -13.18
CA THR A 177 5.67 2.62 -12.70
C THR A 177 6.00 1.15 -12.91
N LYS A 178 6.50 0.79 -14.11
CA LYS A 178 6.92 -0.59 -14.41
C LYS A 178 8.03 -1.05 -13.46
N ARG A 179 9.06 -0.21 -13.23
CA ARG A 179 10.16 -0.58 -12.33
C ARG A 179 9.68 -0.83 -10.90
N ILE A 180 8.82 0.02 -10.35
CA ILE A 180 8.29 -0.21 -8.99
C ILE A 180 7.34 -1.42 -8.96
N ALA A 181 6.56 -1.68 -10.00
CA ALA A 181 5.72 -2.88 -10.10
C ALA A 181 6.56 -4.17 -10.08
N GLU A 182 7.71 -4.20 -10.77
CA GLU A 182 8.68 -5.31 -10.72
C GLU A 182 9.22 -5.54 -9.29
N ILE A 183 9.53 -4.46 -8.57
CA ILE A 183 9.94 -4.56 -7.16
C ILE A 183 8.78 -5.07 -6.28
N LEU A 184 7.53 -4.68 -6.56
CA LEU A 184 6.37 -5.19 -5.82
C LEU A 184 6.11 -6.68 -6.03
N ASP A 185 6.51 -7.26 -7.17
CA ASP A 185 6.51 -8.70 -7.40
C ASP A 185 7.47 -9.40 -6.41
N SER A 186 8.68 -8.87 -6.21
CA SER A 186 9.62 -9.43 -5.24
C SER A 186 9.16 -9.29 -3.78
N VAL A 187 8.33 -8.29 -3.45
CA VAL A 187 7.72 -8.17 -2.10
C VAL A 187 6.81 -9.35 -1.78
N ALA A 188 6.07 -9.87 -2.77
CA ALA A 188 5.20 -11.03 -2.62
C ALA A 188 5.92 -12.37 -2.89
N SER A 189 7.25 -12.37 -2.98
CA SER A 189 8.07 -13.58 -3.07
C SER A 189 8.43 -14.16 -1.70
N ASN A 190 9.05 -15.33 -1.68
CA ASN A 190 9.50 -16.00 -0.46
C ASN A 190 10.49 -15.15 0.38
N GLU A 191 11.19 -14.22 -0.26
CA GLU A 191 12.16 -13.31 0.38
C GLU A 191 11.52 -12.03 0.89
N GLY A 192 10.33 -11.68 0.43
CA GLY A 192 9.65 -10.43 0.75
C GLY A 192 8.76 -10.50 1.99
N SER A 193 8.34 -9.34 2.49
CA SER A 193 7.41 -9.24 3.62
C SER A 193 6.01 -9.77 3.29
N GLY A 194 5.67 -9.89 2.01
CA GLY A 194 4.39 -10.38 1.51
C GLY A 194 4.37 -11.86 1.14
N TYR A 195 5.37 -12.66 1.54
CA TYR A 195 5.54 -14.06 1.14
C TYR A 195 4.30 -14.96 1.32
N ARG A 196 3.38 -14.61 2.22
CA ARG A 196 2.13 -15.35 2.41
C ARG A 196 1.01 -14.94 1.47
N ALA A 197 1.23 -13.95 0.61
CA ALA A 197 0.32 -13.61 -0.48
C ALA A 197 0.60 -14.41 -1.75
N VAL A 198 1.68 -15.19 -1.79
CA VAL A 198 2.06 -16.06 -2.93
C VAL A 198 0.93 -17.03 -3.23
N ILE A 199 0.61 -17.18 -4.51
CA ILE A 199 -0.41 -18.09 -5.03
C ILE A 199 0.26 -18.99 -6.06
N ASP A 200 0.29 -20.31 -5.80
CA ASP A 200 0.87 -21.26 -6.73
C ASP A 200 0.24 -21.15 -8.12
N GLY A 201 1.04 -21.04 -9.14
CA GLY A 201 0.63 -20.89 -10.53
C GLY A 201 0.32 -19.44 -10.96
N TYR A 202 0.26 -18.47 -10.05
CA TYR A 202 -0.07 -17.07 -10.39
C TYR A 202 0.93 -16.11 -9.76
N SER A 203 1.48 -15.19 -10.56
CA SER A 203 2.33 -14.14 -10.02
C SER A 203 1.50 -13.08 -9.28
N VAL A 204 2.03 -12.62 -8.16
CA VAL A 204 1.39 -11.63 -7.29
C VAL A 204 2.39 -10.51 -7.01
N ALA A 205 1.97 -9.27 -7.20
CA ALA A 205 2.71 -8.11 -6.75
C ALA A 205 1.89 -7.35 -5.70
N GLY A 206 2.55 -6.79 -4.69
CA GLY A 206 1.81 -6.06 -3.65
C GLY A 206 2.66 -5.58 -2.50
N LYS A 207 1.99 -5.03 -1.49
CA LYS A 207 2.63 -4.47 -0.30
C LYS A 207 1.85 -4.77 0.97
N THR A 208 2.56 -5.21 1.98
CA THR A 208 2.07 -5.33 3.36
C THR A 208 1.99 -3.96 4.03
N GLY A 209 1.04 -3.79 4.93
CA GLY A 209 0.96 -2.66 5.84
C GLY A 209 0.59 -3.13 7.25
N THR A 210 1.10 -2.41 8.23
CA THR A 210 0.72 -2.55 9.62
C THR A 210 0.64 -1.15 10.21
N ALA A 211 -0.47 -0.80 10.82
CA ALA A 211 -0.66 0.48 11.48
C ALA A 211 -1.15 0.24 12.92
N GLU A 212 -0.61 0.99 13.86
CA GLU A 212 -1.14 1.00 15.22
C GLU A 212 -2.52 1.66 15.23
N MET A 213 -3.43 1.13 16.02
CA MET A 213 -4.75 1.72 16.12
C MET A 213 -4.75 2.85 17.14
N VAL A 214 -5.47 3.90 16.79
CA VAL A 214 -5.73 5.00 17.71
C VAL A 214 -7.01 4.68 18.49
N VAL A 215 -6.90 4.63 19.81
CA VAL A 215 -8.01 4.45 20.75
C VAL A 215 -8.02 5.68 21.65
N GLU A 216 -9.16 6.35 21.75
CA GLU A 216 -9.33 7.57 22.57
C GLU A 216 -8.27 8.66 22.28
N GLY A 217 -7.94 8.84 21.00
CA GLY A 217 -7.00 9.87 20.55
C GLY A 217 -5.51 9.53 20.69
N ASN A 218 -5.16 8.37 21.24
CA ASN A 218 -3.78 7.91 21.41
C ASN A 218 -3.55 6.56 20.71
N TYR A 219 -2.30 6.31 20.30
CA TYR A 219 -1.93 4.97 19.84
C TYR A 219 -2.13 3.94 20.95
N ASP A 220 -2.76 2.81 20.62
CA ASP A 220 -3.12 1.80 21.61
C ASP A 220 -1.87 1.13 22.20
N LYS A 221 -1.58 1.45 23.46
CA LYS A 221 -0.47 0.85 24.23
C LYS A 221 -0.62 -0.68 24.41
N LYS A 222 -1.84 -1.22 24.26
CA LYS A 222 -2.10 -2.67 24.32
C LYS A 222 -1.73 -3.39 23.01
N GLY A 223 -1.28 -2.64 22.00
CA GLY A 223 -0.78 -3.17 20.76
C GLY A 223 -1.85 -3.60 19.76
N ALA A 224 -3.03 -3.00 19.82
CA ALA A 224 -4.05 -3.19 18.80
C ALA A 224 -3.54 -2.69 17.46
N GLN A 225 -3.61 -3.54 16.46
CA GLN A 225 -3.10 -3.25 15.14
C GLN A 225 -4.18 -3.36 14.08
N ARG A 226 -4.00 -2.56 13.06
CA ARG A 226 -4.69 -2.66 11.78
C ARG A 226 -3.69 -3.17 10.75
N THR A 227 -4.05 -4.23 10.05
CA THR A 227 -3.15 -4.87 9.10
C THR A 227 -3.71 -4.77 7.71
N TYR A 228 -2.81 -4.62 6.73
CA TYR A 228 -3.15 -4.46 5.32
C TYR A 228 -2.32 -5.39 4.44
N PHE A 229 -2.93 -5.77 3.34
CA PHE A 229 -2.23 -6.17 2.12
C PHE A 229 -2.98 -5.58 0.93
N VAL A 230 -2.24 -4.90 0.05
CA VAL A 230 -2.76 -4.40 -1.21
C VAL A 230 -1.90 -4.94 -2.32
N GLY A 231 -2.52 -5.54 -3.33
CA GLY A 231 -1.76 -6.17 -4.40
C GLY A 231 -2.63 -6.44 -5.63
N PHE A 232 -1.98 -6.97 -6.63
CA PHE A 232 -2.57 -7.29 -7.91
C PHE A 232 -2.02 -8.60 -8.47
N SER A 233 -2.79 -9.22 -9.35
CA SER A 233 -2.42 -10.46 -10.04
C SER A 233 -3.06 -10.48 -11.44
N PRO A 234 -2.36 -11.02 -12.45
CA PRO A 234 -0.92 -11.32 -12.49
C PRO A 234 -0.03 -10.09 -12.28
N ALA A 235 1.22 -10.29 -11.84
CA ALA A 235 2.13 -9.17 -11.55
C ALA A 235 2.51 -8.35 -12.79
N LYS A 236 2.68 -9.01 -13.96
CA LYS A 236 3.10 -8.34 -15.21
C LYS A 236 1.96 -7.70 -15.99
N ASN A 237 0.81 -8.34 -16.04
CA ASN A 237 -0.39 -7.83 -16.73
C ASN A 237 -1.58 -7.91 -15.77
N PRO A 238 -1.70 -6.99 -14.82
CA PRO A 238 -2.68 -7.07 -13.76
C PRO A 238 -4.11 -7.07 -14.28
N LYS A 239 -4.87 -8.11 -13.94
CA LYS A 239 -6.30 -8.22 -14.21
C LYS A 239 -7.13 -7.87 -12.99
N TYR A 240 -6.63 -8.20 -11.81
CA TYR A 240 -7.30 -7.98 -10.55
C TYR A 240 -6.43 -7.20 -9.57
N ILE A 241 -7.04 -6.24 -8.90
CA ILE A 241 -6.45 -5.53 -7.75
C ILE A 241 -7.34 -5.78 -6.55
N MET A 242 -6.72 -6.06 -5.41
CA MET A 242 -7.44 -6.26 -4.16
C MET A 242 -6.72 -5.57 -3.01
N ALA A 243 -7.49 -4.86 -2.18
CA ALA A 243 -7.02 -4.33 -0.91
C ALA A 243 -7.74 -5.05 0.22
N VAL A 244 -6.97 -5.56 1.18
CA VAL A 244 -7.46 -6.22 2.39
C VAL A 244 -7.05 -5.40 3.60
N ARG A 245 -8.02 -5.13 4.49
CA ARG A 245 -7.80 -4.54 5.80
C ARG A 245 -8.41 -5.42 6.87
N LEU A 246 -7.66 -5.72 7.90
CA LEU A 246 -8.14 -6.40 9.09
C LEU A 246 -7.91 -5.51 10.32
N ASP A 247 -8.98 -5.21 11.02
CA ASP A 247 -8.94 -4.46 12.27
C ASP A 247 -8.91 -5.45 13.45
N HIS A 248 -7.97 -5.29 14.37
CA HIS A 248 -7.76 -6.17 15.52
C HIS A 248 -7.72 -7.67 15.17
N PRO A 249 -6.87 -8.12 14.23
CA PRO A 249 -6.79 -9.54 13.93
C PRO A 249 -6.35 -10.31 15.17
N LYS A 250 -7.18 -11.26 15.63
CA LYS A 250 -6.94 -12.04 16.85
C LYS A 250 -6.16 -13.32 16.58
N LYS A 251 -6.29 -13.87 15.37
CA LYS A 251 -5.61 -15.09 14.93
C LYS A 251 -4.61 -14.75 13.85
N CYS A 252 -3.34 -14.86 14.16
CA CYS A 252 -2.25 -14.62 13.24
C CYS A 252 -1.47 -15.92 13.06
N PHE A 253 -1.01 -16.16 11.84
CA PHE A 253 -0.19 -17.33 11.59
C PHE A 253 1.19 -17.11 12.21
N VAL A 254 1.49 -17.81 13.29
CA VAL A 254 2.79 -17.78 13.96
C VAL A 254 3.52 -19.08 13.64
N TYR A 255 4.66 -18.98 12.95
CA TYR A 255 5.51 -20.12 12.70
C TYR A 255 6.30 -20.48 13.97
N ARG A 256 6.18 -21.75 14.41
CA ARG A 256 7.12 -22.49 15.29
C ARG A 256 7.25 -22.09 16.77
N ARG A 257 6.60 -21.03 17.25
CA ARG A 257 6.61 -20.68 18.68
C ARG A 257 5.28 -20.09 19.11
N PRO A 258 4.27 -20.91 19.42
CA PRO A 258 2.93 -20.45 19.86
C PRO A 258 2.97 -19.68 21.18
N GLU A 259 4.01 -19.86 21.99
CA GLU A 259 4.25 -19.14 23.25
C GLU A 259 4.66 -17.69 23.08
N LEU A 260 5.20 -17.31 21.91
CA LEU A 260 5.49 -15.92 21.61
C LEU A 260 4.19 -15.26 21.14
N LYS A 261 3.60 -14.44 21.99
CA LYS A 261 2.51 -13.50 21.63
C LYS A 261 3.03 -12.49 20.60
N ARG A 262 3.22 -12.91 19.35
CA ARG A 262 3.60 -12.00 18.27
C ARG A 262 2.42 -11.16 17.87
N ARG A 263 2.68 -9.88 17.68
CA ARG A 263 1.71 -8.95 17.10
C ARG A 263 1.28 -9.44 15.72
N CYS A 264 0.00 -9.26 15.41
CA CYS A 264 -0.48 -9.50 14.05
C CYS A 264 0.05 -8.41 13.12
N GLU A 265 0.71 -8.79 12.07
CA GLU A 265 1.25 -7.91 11.04
C GLU A 265 0.57 -8.19 9.70
N GLY A 266 0.72 -7.29 8.73
CA GLY A 266 0.24 -7.51 7.37
C GLY A 266 0.73 -8.83 6.77
N SER A 267 1.98 -9.21 7.09
CA SER A 267 2.63 -10.44 6.63
C SER A 267 2.00 -11.73 7.14
N ASN A 268 1.41 -11.73 8.33
CA ASN A 268 0.90 -12.94 8.99
C ASN A 268 -0.63 -12.93 9.20
N SER A 269 -1.32 -11.99 8.61
CA SER A 269 -2.78 -11.83 8.70
C SER A 269 -3.42 -11.38 7.38
N ALA A 270 -3.30 -10.13 6.97
CA ALA A 270 -3.94 -9.60 5.76
C ALA A 270 -3.42 -10.25 4.47
N SER A 271 -2.12 -10.61 4.38
CA SER A 271 -1.57 -11.34 3.22
C SER A 271 -2.24 -12.69 3.01
N ILE A 272 -2.54 -13.41 4.11
CA ILE A 272 -3.21 -14.72 4.04
C ILE A 272 -4.66 -14.56 3.57
N ALA A 273 -5.36 -13.53 4.06
CA ALA A 273 -6.72 -13.25 3.61
C ALA A 273 -6.75 -12.86 2.13
N PHE A 274 -5.80 -12.04 1.69
CA PHE A 274 -5.59 -11.69 0.28
C PHE A 274 -5.35 -12.95 -0.56
N GLN A 275 -4.39 -13.79 -0.17
CA GLN A 275 -4.03 -15.01 -0.88
C GLN A 275 -5.24 -15.91 -1.11
N LYS A 276 -6.02 -16.18 -0.05
CA LYS A 276 -7.20 -17.04 -0.13
C LYS A 276 -8.30 -16.46 -1.03
N ALA A 277 -8.57 -15.16 -0.93
CA ALA A 277 -9.59 -14.50 -1.72
C ALA A 277 -9.17 -14.37 -3.19
N MET A 278 -7.96 -13.90 -3.46
CA MET A 278 -7.42 -13.72 -4.80
C MET A 278 -7.31 -15.07 -5.53
N LYS A 279 -6.83 -16.13 -4.85
CA LYS A 279 -6.79 -17.48 -5.42
C LYS A 279 -8.16 -17.93 -5.91
N ARG A 280 -9.22 -17.70 -5.13
CA ARG A 280 -10.60 -18.06 -5.55
C ARG A 280 -11.06 -17.29 -6.79
N ILE A 281 -10.68 -16.01 -6.90
CA ILE A 281 -11.00 -15.20 -8.08
C ILE A 281 -10.28 -15.78 -9.31
N LEU A 282 -8.97 -16.02 -9.20
CA LEU A 282 -8.13 -16.45 -10.30
C LEU A 282 -8.52 -17.83 -10.84
N ILE A 283 -8.76 -18.81 -9.98
CA ILE A 283 -9.16 -20.17 -10.41
C ILE A 283 -10.58 -20.25 -10.99
N ASN A 284 -11.45 -19.27 -10.70
CA ASN A 284 -12.77 -19.21 -11.28
C ASN A 284 -12.87 -18.31 -12.54
N ASP A 285 -11.74 -17.72 -12.95
CA ASP A 285 -11.67 -16.93 -14.18
C ASP A 285 -11.16 -17.82 -15.33
N PRO A 286 -12.00 -18.11 -16.35
CA PRO A 286 -11.60 -18.98 -17.47
C PRO A 286 -10.39 -18.47 -18.23
N GLU A 287 -10.22 -17.15 -18.37
CA GLU A 287 -9.08 -16.56 -19.06
C GLU A 287 -7.77 -16.76 -18.26
N MET A 288 -7.85 -16.83 -16.94
CA MET A 288 -6.67 -17.05 -16.08
C MET A 288 -6.25 -18.52 -16.09
N ASN A 289 -7.18 -19.45 -16.25
CA ASN A 289 -6.87 -20.88 -16.30
C ASN A 289 -6.15 -21.28 -17.58
N SER A 290 -6.47 -20.65 -18.72
CA SER A 290 -5.78 -20.93 -19.99
C SER A 290 -4.30 -20.55 -19.98
N ILE A 291 -3.88 -19.65 -19.08
CA ILE A 291 -2.46 -19.24 -18.91
C ILE A 291 -1.65 -20.32 -18.16
N LEU A 292 -2.30 -21.13 -17.34
CA LEU A 292 -1.62 -22.21 -16.60
C LEU A 292 -1.42 -23.48 -17.43
N GLU A 293 -2.18 -23.65 -18.52
CA GLU A 293 -2.11 -24.81 -19.40
C GLU A 293 -1.15 -24.61 -20.59
N SER A 294 -0.63 -23.39 -20.77
CA SER A 294 0.33 -23.01 -21.81
C SER A 294 1.76 -22.92 -21.26
#